data_1bc920e90fefb287052052717afbb40d
#
_entry.id   1bc920e90fefb287052052717afbb40d
#
_cell.length_a   1.000
_cell.length_b   1.000
_cell.length_c   1.000
_cell.angle_alpha   90.00
_cell.angle_beta   90.00
_cell.angle_gamma   90.00
#
_symmetry.space_group_name_H-M   'P 1'
#
loop_
_entity.id
_entity.type
_entity.pdbx_description
1 polymer ?
#
loop_
_entity_poly.entity_id
_entity_poly.type
_entity_poly.pdbx_seq_one_letter_code
_entity_poly.pdbx_strand_id
1 'polypeptide(L)' 'MSISTGTVKWFNADKGFGFITQENGGEDVFVHFNAIVSNGGYKSLDEGQRVSYETERGQKGLQAANVTPL' A
#
# COMPACT_ATOMS: atom_id res chain seq x y z
N MET A 1 2.02 -14.26 -8.99
CA MET A 1 1.66 -13.11 -8.15
C MET A 1 0.49 -12.38 -8.76
N SER A 2 -0.47 -12.04 -7.95
CA SER A 2 -1.67 -11.36 -8.43
C SER A 2 -1.65 -9.92 -7.96
N ILE A 3 -2.12 -9.03 -8.85
CA ILE A 3 -2.26 -7.62 -8.53
C ILE A 3 -3.64 -7.41 -7.93
N SER A 4 -3.68 -6.71 -6.81
CA SER A 4 -4.91 -6.39 -6.11
C SER A 4 -5.12 -4.88 -6.13
N THR A 5 -6.33 -4.45 -5.82
CA THR A 5 -6.64 -3.05 -5.64
C THR A 5 -7.21 -2.83 -4.25
N GLY A 6 -7.01 -1.64 -3.74
CA GLY A 6 -7.53 -1.29 -2.43
C GLY A 6 -7.50 0.21 -2.22
N THR A 7 -7.84 0.61 -1.01
CA THR A 7 -7.91 2.01 -0.62
C THR A 7 -6.98 2.24 0.57
N VAL A 8 -6.19 3.29 0.50
CA VAL A 8 -5.29 3.63 1.60
C VAL A 8 -6.14 3.97 2.83
N LYS A 9 -5.96 3.20 3.89
CA LYS A 9 -6.65 3.44 5.15
C LYS A 9 -6.04 4.63 5.87
N TRP A 10 -4.72 4.65 5.97
CA TRP A 10 -3.96 5.79 6.44
C TRP A 10 -2.49 5.58 6.06
N PHE A 11 -1.75 6.66 6.00
CA PHE A 11 -0.33 6.61 5.72
C PHE A 11 0.36 7.73 6.47
N ASN A 12 1.43 7.40 7.18
CA ASN A 12 2.22 8.36 7.94
C ASN A 12 3.50 8.65 7.17
N ALA A 13 3.55 9.81 6.52
CA ALA A 13 4.70 10.17 5.70
C ALA A 13 5.98 10.36 6.52
N ASP A 14 5.85 10.79 7.77
CA ASP A 14 7.02 10.98 8.63
C ASP A 14 7.68 9.67 9.00
N LYS A 15 6.88 8.65 9.26
CA LYS A 15 7.39 7.32 9.61
C LYS A 15 7.59 6.44 8.39
N GLY A 16 6.94 6.78 7.27
CA GLY A 16 7.11 6.07 6.03
C GLY A 16 6.36 4.76 5.90
N PHE A 17 5.21 4.62 6.58
CA PHE A 17 4.41 3.40 6.44
C PHE A 17 2.93 3.69 6.69
N GLY A 18 2.11 2.74 6.31
CA GLY A 18 0.67 2.83 6.50
C GLY A 18 0.00 1.51 6.22
N PHE A 19 -1.30 1.55 6.00
CA PHE A 19 -2.10 0.36 5.73
C PHE A 19 -3.08 0.62 4.59
N ILE A 20 -3.35 -0.44 3.84
CA ILE A 20 -4.30 -0.44 2.74
C ILE A 20 -5.44 -1.36 3.12
N THR A 21 -6.68 -0.90 2.92
CA THR A 21 -7.87 -1.72 3.08
C THR A 21 -8.15 -2.42 1.77
N GLN A 22 -8.19 -3.76 1.79
CA GLN A 22 -8.44 -4.54 0.59
C GLN A 22 -9.89 -4.41 0.14
N GLU A 23 -10.11 -4.30 -1.16
CA GLU A 23 -11.45 -4.22 -1.72
C GLU A 23 -12.28 -5.46 -1.46
N ASN A 24 -11.63 -6.60 -1.37
CA ASN A 24 -12.33 -7.87 -1.15
C ASN A 24 -12.75 -8.10 0.30
N GLY A 25 -12.50 -7.13 1.17
CA GLY A 25 -12.84 -7.26 2.57
C GLY A 25 -11.87 -8.07 3.41
N GLY A 26 -10.71 -8.37 2.85
CA GLY A 26 -9.69 -9.10 3.59
C GLY A 26 -9.02 -8.22 4.65
N GLU A 27 -8.00 -8.76 5.29
CA GLU A 27 -7.30 -8.01 6.32
C GLU A 27 -6.48 -6.87 5.74
N ASP A 28 -6.16 -5.87 6.57
CA ASP A 28 -5.36 -4.73 6.16
C ASP A 28 -3.98 -5.18 5.70
N VAL A 29 -3.48 -4.49 4.68
CA VAL A 29 -2.18 -4.79 4.09
C VAL A 29 -1.20 -3.69 4.49
N PHE A 30 -0.08 -4.06 5.10
CA PHE A 30 0.96 -3.12 5.47
C PHE A 30 1.67 -2.59 4.23
N VAL A 31 1.92 -1.28 4.20
CA VAL A 31 2.65 -0.66 3.10
C VAL A 31 3.77 0.21 3.66
N HIS A 32 4.96 0.05 3.11
CA HIS A 32 6.12 0.86 3.46
C HIS A 32 6.48 1.75 2.28
N PHE A 33 7.05 2.93 2.55
CA PHE A 33 7.34 3.87 1.46
C PHE A 33 8.23 3.27 0.38
N ASN A 34 9.09 2.30 0.71
CA ASN A 34 9.93 1.61 -0.26
C ASN A 34 9.12 0.81 -1.27
N ALA A 35 7.88 0.45 -0.93
CA ALA A 35 7.02 -0.33 -1.81
C ALA A 35 6.23 0.53 -2.78
N ILE A 36 6.27 1.84 -2.63
CA ILE A 36 5.50 2.76 -3.47
C ILE A 36 6.27 3.04 -4.75
N VAL A 37 5.62 2.80 -5.88
CA VAL A 37 6.19 3.13 -7.18
C VAL A 37 5.83 4.58 -7.49
N SER A 38 6.83 5.42 -7.66
CA SER A 38 6.61 6.84 -7.88
C SER A 38 7.48 7.32 -9.03
N ASN A 39 6.89 8.11 -9.92
CA ASN A 39 7.60 8.67 -11.05
C ASN A 39 8.22 10.03 -10.74
N GLY A 40 7.93 10.60 -9.59
CA GLY A 40 8.40 11.91 -9.22
C GLY A 40 9.34 11.94 -8.03
N GLY A 41 9.71 10.81 -7.52
CA GLY A 41 10.56 10.73 -6.34
C GLY A 41 9.84 10.96 -5.02
N TYR A 42 8.62 11.42 -5.06
CA TYR A 42 7.83 11.66 -3.86
C TYR A 42 7.02 10.40 -3.53
N LYS A 43 7.38 9.75 -2.44
CA LYS A 43 6.79 8.46 -2.06
C LYS A 43 5.87 8.64 -0.87
N SER A 44 4.64 9.00 -1.14
CA SER A 44 3.62 9.18 -0.12
C SER A 44 2.26 8.79 -0.67
N LEU A 45 1.36 8.44 0.25
CA LEU A 45 -0.02 8.09 -0.10
C LEU A 45 -0.96 8.94 0.74
N ASP A 46 -2.12 9.24 0.16
CA ASP A 46 -3.15 9.98 0.86
C ASP A 46 -4.22 9.02 1.38
N GLU A 47 -4.80 9.34 2.52
CA GLU A 47 -5.91 8.59 3.09
C GLU A 47 -7.07 8.60 2.10
N GLY A 48 -7.63 7.42 1.84
CA GLY A 48 -8.74 7.28 0.90
C GLY A 48 -8.34 7.14 -0.55
N GLN A 49 -7.04 7.21 -0.85
CA GLN A 49 -6.54 7.07 -2.22
C GLN A 49 -6.63 5.63 -2.67
N ARG A 50 -7.07 5.44 -3.93
CA ARG A 50 -7.11 4.10 -4.53
C ARG A 50 -5.76 3.75 -5.11
N VAL A 51 -5.33 2.51 -4.87
CA VAL A 51 -4.03 2.02 -5.33
C VAL A 51 -4.14 0.59 -5.83
N SER A 52 -3.24 0.22 -6.72
CA SER A 52 -3.01 -1.18 -7.07
C SER A 52 -1.72 -1.63 -6.40
N TYR A 53 -1.64 -2.90 -6.08
CA TYR A 53 -0.47 -3.44 -5.38
C TYR A 53 -0.43 -4.95 -5.52
N GLU A 54 0.73 -5.51 -5.20
CA GLU A 54 0.88 -6.95 -5.07
C GLU A 54 0.99 -7.27 -3.59
N THR A 55 0.43 -8.40 -3.19
CA THR A 55 0.51 -8.83 -1.79
C THR A 55 1.59 -9.89 -1.63
N GLU A 56 2.30 -9.81 -0.53
CA GLU A 56 3.26 -10.83 -0.15
C GLU A 56 3.24 -10.98 1.37
N ARG A 57 3.71 -12.12 1.85
CA ARG A 57 3.76 -12.33 3.29
C ARG A 57 5.05 -11.77 3.86
N GLY A 58 4.90 -10.89 4.83
CA GLY A 58 6.01 -10.37 5.59
C GLY A 58 5.95 -10.84 7.03
N GLN A 59 6.86 -10.35 7.84
CA GLN A 59 6.93 -10.71 9.27
C GLN A 59 5.72 -10.22 10.05
N LYS A 60 5.11 -9.14 9.59
CA LYS A 60 3.96 -8.53 10.26
C LYS A 60 2.62 -8.90 9.63
N GLY A 61 2.62 -9.89 8.74
CA GLY A 61 1.43 -10.29 8.01
C GLY A 61 1.54 -9.89 6.56
N LEU A 62 0.41 -9.54 5.93
CA LEU A 62 0.41 -9.17 4.52
C LEU A 62 1.09 -7.82 4.32
N GLN A 63 1.92 -7.75 3.29
CA GLN A 63 2.60 -6.54 2.87
C GLN A 63 2.28 -6.23 1.43
N ALA A 64 2.21 -4.94 1.11
CA ALA A 64 2.04 -4.49 -0.26
C ALA A 64 3.41 -4.28 -0.92
N ALA A 65 3.49 -4.62 -2.20
CA ALA A 65 4.65 -4.37 -3.02
C ALA A 65 4.20 -3.72 -4.32
N ASN A 66 5.07 -2.93 -4.92
CA ASN A 66 4.79 -2.26 -6.20
C ASN A 66 3.47 -1.48 -6.14
N VAL A 67 3.30 -0.70 -5.09
CA VAL A 67 2.09 0.10 -4.87
C VAL A 67 2.07 1.24 -5.87
N THR A 68 1.01 1.29 -6.65
CA THR A 68 0.87 2.30 -7.70
C THR A 68 -0.45 3.03 -7.54
N PRO A 69 -0.46 4.36 -7.49
CA PRO A 69 -1.72 5.12 -7.45
C PRO A 69 -2.55 4.87 -8.69
N LEU A 70 -3.84 4.76 -8.51
CA LEU A 70 -4.78 4.58 -9.61
C LEU A 70 -5.30 5.92 -10.13
#